data_87165a53ddeb90ff50d3826a87ff35ac
#
_entry.id   87165a53ddeb90ff50d3826a87ff35ac
#
_cell.length_a   1.000
_cell.length_b   1.000
_cell.length_c   1.000
_cell.angle_alpha   90.00
_cell.angle_beta   90.00
_cell.angle_gamma   90.00
#
_symmetry.space_group_name_H-M   'P 1'
#
loop_
_entity.id
_entity.type
_entity.pdbx_description
1 polymer ?
#
loop_
_entity_poly.entity_id
_entity_poly.type
_entity_poly.pdbx_seq_one_letter_code
_entity_poly.pdbx_strand_id
1 'polypeptide(L)'
;MKNSKKTVGIILLTCIVGVILIFAPKYIFAAVKTALDTYQDKKEALLEDHWVYDENGRKYVYHDGVLIKNTWREIDGVRYCFDENGYVKSGWITDKGSTYYLTANGTPASGWVKDDGKWYYLNSDGTPKTGWLSDNGKWYCLNDQGIMATGWVEADGTSYYMNDDGSMASNCWIQQDGNWYYLNTSGAISTGWRSINDKWYYFREDGVMMIGWITDNGKTYCLDGDGYMITNSWEEKDGKTYYLGEDGTIMTGKITVNNQTYFLNSDGTLVTSDWYKYDNSWYYLDENGLP
;
A
#
# COMPACT_ATOMS: atom_id res chain seq x y z
N MET A 1 13.65 55.57 -26.07
CA MET A 1 14.98 56.04 -26.42
C MET A 1 16.13 55.02 -26.23
N LYS A 2 15.93 53.86 -25.62
CA LYS A 2 16.98 52.82 -25.42
C LYS A 2 17.17 51.88 -26.63
N ASN A 3 16.19 51.72 -27.49
CA ASN A 3 16.27 50.84 -28.67
C ASN A 3 16.99 51.46 -29.90
N SER A 4 17.00 52.79 -29.97
CA SER A 4 17.67 53.52 -31.09
C SER A 4 19.20 53.36 -31.09
N LYS A 5 19.82 53.31 -29.91
CA LYS A 5 21.27 53.17 -29.78
C LYS A 5 21.81 51.78 -30.14
N LYS A 6 21.00 50.70 -29.91
CA LYS A 6 21.37 49.32 -30.29
C LYS A 6 21.31 49.13 -31.81
N THR A 7 20.28 49.68 -32.44
CA THR A 7 20.09 49.56 -33.89
C THR A 7 21.19 50.32 -34.69
N VAL A 8 21.61 51.47 -34.21
CA VAL A 8 22.72 52.25 -34.82
C VAL A 8 24.06 51.53 -34.65
N GLY A 9 24.32 50.86 -33.50
CA GLY A 9 25.56 50.09 -33.29
C GLY A 9 25.64 48.85 -34.22
N ILE A 10 24.53 48.19 -34.51
CA ILE A 10 24.47 47.01 -35.38
C ILE A 10 24.69 47.43 -36.85
N ILE A 11 24.11 48.53 -37.29
CA ILE A 11 24.30 49.03 -38.67
C ILE A 11 25.74 49.48 -38.87
N LEU A 12 26.37 50.14 -37.89
CA LEU A 12 27.79 50.54 -38.01
C LEU A 12 28.73 49.32 -38.06
N LEU A 13 28.47 48.27 -37.28
CA LEU A 13 29.30 47.06 -37.27
C LEU A 13 29.20 46.30 -38.63
N THR A 14 28.03 46.23 -39.22
CA THR A 14 27.82 45.59 -40.55
C THR A 14 28.48 46.38 -41.68
N CYS A 15 28.50 47.70 -41.63
CA CYS A 15 29.21 48.54 -42.60
C CYS A 15 30.74 48.41 -42.46
N ILE A 16 31.31 48.38 -41.28
CA ILE A 16 32.74 48.20 -41.04
C ILE A 16 33.21 46.80 -41.51
N VAL A 17 32.46 45.75 -41.19
CA VAL A 17 32.77 44.41 -41.65
C VAL A 17 32.70 44.30 -43.18
N GLY A 18 31.77 44.95 -43.84
CA GLY A 18 31.64 44.99 -45.30
C GLY A 18 32.86 45.65 -45.98
N VAL A 19 33.41 46.72 -45.40
CA VAL A 19 34.60 47.39 -45.93
C VAL A 19 35.88 46.56 -45.73
N ILE A 20 36.05 45.89 -44.62
CA ILE A 20 37.21 45.00 -44.34
C ILE A 20 37.22 43.79 -45.31
N LEU A 21 36.07 43.27 -45.68
CA LEU A 21 35.95 42.10 -46.59
C LEU A 21 36.38 42.39 -48.01
N ILE A 22 36.41 43.65 -48.48
CA ILE A 22 36.85 44.03 -49.86
C ILE A 22 38.37 44.08 -49.98
N PHE A 23 39.11 44.32 -48.92
CA PHE A 23 40.57 44.57 -48.96
C PHE A 23 41.42 43.59 -48.14
N ALA A 24 40.82 42.56 -47.51
CA ALA A 24 41.54 41.65 -46.64
C ALA A 24 42.07 40.41 -47.36
N PRO A 25 43.25 39.85 -47.00
CA PRO A 25 43.70 38.56 -47.49
C PRO A 25 42.68 37.42 -47.23
N LYS A 26 42.67 36.41 -48.13
CA LYS A 26 41.69 35.31 -48.15
C LYS A 26 41.47 34.59 -46.80
N TYR A 27 42.50 34.47 -45.97
CA TYR A 27 42.43 33.84 -44.65
C TYR A 27 41.77 34.77 -43.58
N ILE A 28 41.91 36.09 -43.72
CA ILE A 28 41.21 37.06 -42.85
C ILE A 28 39.71 37.05 -43.19
N PHE A 29 39.39 36.96 -44.51
CA PHE A 29 38.01 36.83 -44.95
C PHE A 29 37.32 35.59 -44.38
N ALA A 30 38.00 34.43 -44.41
CA ALA A 30 37.48 33.19 -43.84
C ALA A 30 37.24 33.30 -42.32
N ALA A 31 38.20 33.88 -41.58
CA ALA A 31 38.06 34.05 -40.13
C ALA A 31 36.95 35.04 -39.74
N VAL A 32 36.80 36.12 -40.49
CA VAL A 32 35.71 37.10 -40.25
C VAL A 32 34.35 36.49 -40.62
N LYS A 33 34.30 35.74 -41.70
CA LYS A 33 33.06 35.00 -42.10
C LYS A 33 32.65 34.01 -41.00
N THR A 34 33.57 33.17 -40.50
CA THR A 34 33.29 32.22 -39.43
C THR A 34 32.87 32.96 -38.16
N ALA A 35 33.49 34.08 -37.77
CA ALA A 35 33.07 34.86 -36.63
C ALA A 35 31.67 35.47 -36.82
N LEU A 36 31.35 35.92 -38.02
CA LEU A 36 30.06 36.48 -38.37
C LEU A 36 28.96 35.38 -38.34
N ASP A 37 29.23 34.23 -38.96
CA ASP A 37 28.33 33.07 -38.95
C ASP A 37 28.07 32.64 -37.49
N THR A 38 29.13 32.49 -36.67
CA THR A 38 28.99 32.18 -35.23
C THR A 38 28.20 33.26 -34.49
N TYR A 39 28.36 34.54 -34.83
CA TYR A 39 27.57 35.62 -34.24
C TYR A 39 26.11 35.57 -34.65
N GLN A 40 25.82 35.27 -35.93
CA GLN A 40 24.47 35.11 -36.44
C GLN A 40 23.80 33.89 -35.78
N ASP A 41 24.48 32.73 -35.73
CA ASP A 41 23.97 31.52 -35.08
C ASP A 41 23.64 31.78 -33.58
N LYS A 42 24.54 32.50 -32.86
CA LYS A 42 24.27 32.93 -31.47
C LYS A 42 23.11 33.91 -31.38
N LYS A 43 22.94 34.80 -32.35
CA LYS A 43 21.87 35.78 -32.37
C LYS A 43 20.53 35.12 -32.70
N GLU A 44 20.50 34.13 -33.60
CA GLU A 44 19.30 33.36 -33.92
C GLU A 44 18.90 32.47 -32.75
N ALA A 45 19.85 31.81 -32.06
CA ALA A 45 19.62 31.04 -30.84
C ALA A 45 19.08 31.90 -29.67
N LEU A 46 19.38 33.22 -29.66
CA LEU A 46 18.82 34.19 -28.71
C LEU A 46 17.40 34.68 -29.08
N LEU A 47 16.89 34.30 -30.25
CA LEU A 47 15.55 34.67 -30.71
C LEU A 47 14.50 33.55 -30.48
N GLU A 48 14.93 32.38 -30.02
CA GLU A 48 14.06 31.26 -29.71
C GLU A 48 14.02 30.99 -28.18
N ASP A 49 12.91 30.48 -27.75
CA ASP A 49 12.78 29.98 -26.37
C ASP A 49 13.66 28.76 -26.20
N HIS A 50 14.47 28.71 -25.13
CA HIS A 50 15.47 27.64 -24.99
C HIS A 50 15.79 27.29 -23.54
N TRP A 51 16.34 26.09 -23.35
CA TRP A 51 16.88 25.62 -22.09
C TRP A 51 18.31 26.13 -21.86
N VAL A 52 18.56 26.65 -20.66
CA VAL A 52 19.90 27.04 -20.19
C VAL A 52 20.29 26.14 -19.03
N TYR A 53 21.52 25.66 -19.03
CA TYR A 53 22.07 24.75 -18.03
C TYR A 53 23.27 25.41 -17.36
N ASP A 54 23.34 25.31 -16.03
CA ASP A 54 24.49 25.70 -15.21
C ASP A 54 24.73 24.69 -14.08
N GLU A 55 25.68 24.94 -13.19
CA GLU A 55 26.02 24.06 -12.07
C GLU A 55 24.87 23.86 -11.05
N ASN A 56 23.89 24.77 -11.03
CA ASN A 56 22.74 24.73 -10.13
C ASN A 56 21.50 24.06 -10.77
N GLY A 57 21.55 23.73 -12.05
CA GLY A 57 20.45 23.07 -12.75
C GLY A 57 20.11 23.69 -14.09
N ARG A 58 18.83 23.56 -14.49
CA ARG A 58 18.34 24.08 -15.77
C ARG A 58 17.22 25.10 -15.59
N LYS A 59 17.21 26.08 -16.49
CA LYS A 59 16.23 27.15 -16.59
C LYS A 59 15.64 27.19 -17.99
N TYR A 60 14.45 27.73 -18.15
CA TYR A 60 13.88 28.01 -19.47
C TYR A 60 13.79 29.51 -19.69
N VAL A 61 14.35 29.96 -20.81
CA VAL A 61 14.47 31.36 -21.16
C VAL A 61 13.67 31.63 -22.42
N TYR A 62 12.76 32.60 -22.36
CA TYR A 62 12.06 33.07 -23.54
C TYR A 62 12.98 33.88 -24.46
N HIS A 63 12.62 33.99 -25.73
CA HIS A 63 13.34 34.73 -26.76
C HIS A 63 13.62 36.21 -26.45
N ASP A 64 12.87 36.80 -25.51
CA ASP A 64 13.08 38.16 -25.00
C ASP A 64 14.04 38.20 -23.79
N GLY A 65 14.61 37.06 -23.41
CA GLY A 65 15.53 36.93 -22.28
C GLY A 65 14.82 36.81 -20.92
N VAL A 66 13.52 36.67 -20.87
CA VAL A 66 12.76 36.51 -19.62
C VAL A 66 12.81 35.07 -19.15
N LEU A 67 13.16 34.87 -17.88
CA LEU A 67 13.13 33.56 -17.22
C LEU A 67 11.72 33.22 -16.74
N ILE A 68 11.32 31.97 -16.93
CA ILE A 68 10.14 31.42 -16.22
C ILE A 68 10.53 31.24 -14.76
N LYS A 69 9.74 31.77 -13.82
CA LYS A 69 10.01 31.71 -12.38
C LYS A 69 8.74 31.44 -11.58
N ASN A 70 8.92 30.74 -10.46
CA ASN A 70 7.91 30.53 -9.42
C ASN A 70 6.53 30.13 -9.97
N THR A 71 6.52 29.21 -10.94
CA THR A 71 5.29 28.78 -11.62
C THR A 71 5.46 27.42 -12.29
N TRP A 72 4.33 26.79 -12.57
CA TRP A 72 4.25 25.66 -13.48
C TRP A 72 4.15 26.14 -14.93
N ARG A 73 4.84 25.46 -15.82
CA ARG A 73 4.78 25.73 -17.26
C ARG A 73 4.86 24.43 -18.06
N GLU A 74 4.06 24.33 -19.09
CA GLU A 74 4.15 23.31 -20.10
C GLU A 74 5.09 23.79 -21.22
N ILE A 75 6.07 22.97 -21.55
CA ILE A 75 7.09 23.20 -22.59
C ILE A 75 7.17 21.92 -23.41
N ASP A 76 6.89 22.01 -24.70
CA ASP A 76 6.86 20.86 -25.63
C ASP A 76 5.97 19.71 -25.14
N GLY A 77 4.79 20.03 -24.60
CA GLY A 77 3.83 19.08 -24.08
C GLY A 77 4.20 18.47 -22.72
N VAL A 78 5.30 18.90 -22.09
CA VAL A 78 5.78 18.42 -20.79
C VAL A 78 5.67 19.51 -19.72
N ARG A 79 5.11 19.16 -18.58
CA ARG A 79 4.88 20.09 -17.47
C ARG A 79 6.09 20.14 -16.54
N TYR A 80 6.55 21.37 -16.22
CA TYR A 80 7.67 21.66 -15.31
C TYR A 80 7.27 22.65 -14.24
N CYS A 81 7.88 22.56 -13.07
CA CYS A 81 7.74 23.55 -12.00
C CYS A 81 9.06 24.28 -11.80
N PHE A 82 9.01 25.62 -11.76
CA PHE A 82 10.17 26.48 -11.62
C PHE A 82 10.17 27.16 -10.25
N ASP A 83 11.35 27.34 -9.67
CA ASP A 83 11.54 28.07 -8.43
C ASP A 83 11.60 29.61 -8.64
N GLU A 84 11.83 30.35 -7.57
CA GLU A 84 11.95 31.82 -7.60
C GLU A 84 13.16 32.33 -8.39
N ASN A 85 14.20 31.51 -8.56
CA ASN A 85 15.41 31.82 -9.33
C ASN A 85 15.30 31.35 -10.79
N GLY A 86 14.20 30.64 -11.13
CA GLY A 86 13.92 30.10 -12.45
C GLY A 86 14.51 28.72 -12.72
N TYR A 87 15.01 28.01 -11.69
CA TYR A 87 15.45 26.64 -11.84
C TYR A 87 14.26 25.67 -11.80
N VAL A 88 14.36 24.62 -12.58
CA VAL A 88 13.41 23.50 -12.51
C VAL A 88 13.54 22.81 -11.16
N LYS A 89 12.42 22.63 -10.48
CA LYS A 89 12.33 21.90 -9.19
C LYS A 89 12.35 20.39 -9.42
N SER A 90 12.84 19.62 -8.43
CA SER A 90 12.79 18.16 -8.36
C SER A 90 12.48 17.70 -6.93
N GLY A 91 12.12 16.42 -6.77
CA GLY A 91 11.71 15.85 -5.48
C GLY A 91 10.34 16.35 -5.02
N TRP A 92 10.09 16.29 -3.72
CA TRP A 92 8.84 16.76 -3.13
C TRP A 92 8.69 18.26 -3.18
N ILE A 93 7.58 18.73 -3.67
CA ILE A 93 7.23 20.15 -3.68
C ILE A 93 5.78 20.35 -3.20
N THR A 94 5.50 21.51 -2.63
CA THR A 94 4.13 21.95 -2.32
C THR A 94 3.81 23.17 -3.17
N ASP A 95 2.66 23.13 -3.85
CA ASP A 95 2.12 24.27 -4.58
C ASP A 95 0.61 24.39 -4.29
N LYS A 96 0.19 25.59 -3.87
CA LYS A 96 -1.22 25.91 -3.55
C LYS A 96 -1.92 24.89 -2.64
N GLY A 97 -1.17 24.34 -1.67
CA GLY A 97 -1.67 23.37 -0.70
C GLY A 97 -1.69 21.92 -1.18
N SER A 98 -1.32 21.63 -2.42
CA SER A 98 -1.15 20.28 -2.96
C SER A 98 0.32 19.88 -2.99
N THR A 99 0.60 18.61 -2.69
CA THR A 99 1.95 18.04 -2.71
C THR A 99 2.17 17.26 -4.00
N TYR A 100 3.34 17.40 -4.59
CA TYR A 100 3.75 16.73 -5.83
C TYR A 100 5.14 16.15 -5.68
N TYR A 101 5.44 15.08 -6.39
CA TYR A 101 6.81 14.56 -6.53
C TYR A 101 7.27 14.69 -7.98
N LEU A 102 8.40 15.38 -8.16
CA LEU A 102 9.00 15.63 -9.46
C LEU A 102 10.25 14.76 -9.63
N THR A 103 10.41 14.19 -10.81
CA THR A 103 11.62 13.46 -11.19
C THR A 103 12.87 14.37 -11.12
N ALA A 104 14.05 13.81 -11.20
CA ALA A 104 15.30 14.59 -11.31
C ALA A 104 15.28 15.53 -12.54
N ASN A 105 14.49 15.19 -13.56
CA ASN A 105 14.30 16.06 -14.74
C ASN A 105 13.21 17.13 -14.52
N GLY A 106 12.61 17.22 -13.32
CA GLY A 106 11.61 18.23 -12.95
C GLY A 106 10.23 17.99 -13.57
N THR A 107 9.96 16.81 -14.10
CA THR A 107 8.64 16.41 -14.57
C THR A 107 7.88 15.70 -13.49
N PRO A 108 6.53 15.77 -13.42
CA PRO A 108 5.75 14.95 -12.49
C PRO A 108 6.13 13.47 -12.64
N ALA A 109 6.45 12.83 -11.51
CA ALA A 109 6.64 11.38 -11.46
C ALA A 109 5.29 10.67 -11.43
N SER A 110 5.23 9.43 -11.87
CA SER A 110 4.03 8.59 -11.81
C SER A 110 4.38 7.14 -11.49
N GLY A 111 3.42 6.41 -10.89
CA GLY A 111 3.64 5.05 -10.45
C GLY A 111 4.43 4.96 -9.14
N TRP A 112 5.05 3.82 -8.88
CA TRP A 112 5.79 3.57 -7.65
C TRP A 112 7.11 4.34 -7.59
N VAL A 113 7.31 5.04 -6.49
CA VAL A 113 8.54 5.78 -6.17
C VAL A 113 8.97 5.46 -4.75
N LYS A 114 10.26 5.20 -4.55
CA LYS A 114 10.85 5.06 -3.22
C LYS A 114 11.65 6.32 -2.90
N ASP A 115 11.31 6.98 -1.80
CA ASP A 115 12.00 8.16 -1.31
C ASP A 115 12.17 8.06 0.21
N ASP A 116 13.36 8.35 0.71
CA ASP A 116 13.75 8.23 2.12
C ASP A 116 13.31 6.90 2.77
N GLY A 117 13.53 5.77 2.05
CA GLY A 117 13.17 4.43 2.49
C GLY A 117 11.68 4.07 2.41
N LYS A 118 10.79 5.01 2.13
CA LYS A 118 9.35 4.84 2.05
C LYS A 118 8.89 4.70 0.61
N TRP A 119 7.86 3.88 0.39
CA TRP A 119 7.23 3.72 -0.91
C TRP A 119 5.99 4.60 -1.04
N TYR A 120 5.83 5.21 -2.20
CA TYR A 120 4.69 6.04 -2.60
C TYR A 120 4.19 5.58 -3.96
N TYR A 121 2.91 5.76 -4.22
CA TYR A 121 2.36 5.62 -5.56
C TYR A 121 1.86 6.98 -6.04
N LEU A 122 2.34 7.43 -7.19
CA LEU A 122 2.05 8.76 -7.72
C LEU A 122 1.06 8.67 -8.87
N ASN A 123 0.08 9.55 -8.86
CA ASN A 123 -0.81 9.79 -9.99
C ASN A 123 -0.03 10.40 -11.17
N SER A 124 -0.61 10.41 -12.36
CA SER A 124 0.03 10.95 -13.57
C SER A 124 0.41 12.42 -13.50
N ASP A 125 -0.18 13.18 -12.57
CA ASP A 125 0.12 14.59 -12.31
C ASP A 125 1.21 14.81 -11.25
N GLY A 126 1.75 13.73 -10.68
CA GLY A 126 2.77 13.76 -9.63
C GLY A 126 2.23 13.84 -8.19
N THR A 127 0.91 13.85 -8.01
CA THR A 127 0.32 13.85 -6.67
C THR A 127 0.37 12.44 -6.06
N PRO A 128 0.60 12.31 -4.73
CA PRO A 128 0.57 11.00 -4.09
C PRO A 128 -0.86 10.43 -4.06
N LYS A 129 -0.99 9.15 -4.39
CA LYS A 129 -2.20 8.37 -4.17
C LYS A 129 -2.35 8.09 -2.68
N THR A 130 -3.57 8.11 -2.15
CA THR A 130 -3.92 7.71 -0.78
C THR A 130 -5.04 6.67 -0.80
N GLY A 131 -5.21 5.94 0.30
CA GLY A 131 -6.20 4.89 0.43
C GLY A 131 -5.85 3.63 -0.38
N TRP A 132 -6.87 2.88 -0.76
CA TRP A 132 -6.69 1.63 -1.48
C TRP A 132 -6.24 1.83 -2.93
N LEU A 133 -5.27 1.02 -3.35
CA LEU A 133 -4.73 0.97 -4.70
C LEU A 133 -4.73 -0.48 -5.18
N SER A 134 -5.31 -0.72 -6.34
CA SER A 134 -5.12 -1.97 -7.08
C SER A 134 -4.09 -1.75 -8.18
N ASP A 135 -2.99 -2.49 -8.13
CA ASP A 135 -1.92 -2.44 -9.14
C ASP A 135 -1.43 -3.85 -9.46
N ASN A 136 -1.38 -4.20 -10.75
CA ASN A 136 -0.94 -5.51 -11.25
C ASN A 136 -1.60 -6.71 -10.54
N GLY A 137 -2.90 -6.60 -10.22
CA GLY A 137 -3.70 -7.66 -9.57
C GLY A 137 -3.43 -7.80 -8.06
N LYS A 138 -2.65 -6.92 -7.45
CA LYS A 138 -2.44 -6.84 -6.00
C LYS A 138 -3.11 -5.60 -5.43
N TRP A 139 -3.52 -5.67 -4.18
CA TRP A 139 -4.04 -4.54 -3.43
C TRP A 139 -2.98 -3.98 -2.49
N TYR A 140 -2.93 -2.67 -2.39
CA TYR A 140 -2.06 -1.91 -1.51
C TYR A 140 -2.88 -0.89 -0.73
N CYS A 141 -2.42 -0.53 0.46
CA CYS A 141 -3.00 0.55 1.25
C CYS A 141 -1.96 1.66 1.42
N LEU A 142 -2.34 2.89 1.08
CA LEU A 142 -1.51 4.08 1.22
C LEU A 142 -2.15 4.99 2.27
N ASN A 143 -1.39 5.44 3.24
CA ASN A 143 -1.91 6.32 4.30
C ASN A 143 -2.24 7.74 3.75
N ASP A 144 -2.71 8.63 4.61
CA ASP A 144 -3.09 10.01 4.23
C ASP A 144 -1.89 10.85 3.71
N GLN A 145 -0.66 10.39 3.96
CA GLN A 145 0.56 10.99 3.43
C GLN A 145 1.02 10.34 2.12
N GLY A 146 0.27 9.35 1.61
CA GLY A 146 0.63 8.58 0.41
C GLY A 146 1.69 7.50 0.64
N ILE A 147 2.06 7.21 1.90
CA ILE A 147 3.06 6.19 2.22
C ILE A 147 2.40 4.81 2.20
N MET A 148 3.01 3.87 1.48
CA MET A 148 2.60 2.47 1.43
C MET A 148 2.68 1.83 2.82
N ALA A 149 1.58 1.24 3.26
CA ALA A 149 1.49 0.54 4.53
C ALA A 149 2.06 -0.88 4.45
N THR A 150 2.58 -1.38 5.58
CA THR A 150 2.92 -2.77 5.84
C THR A 150 2.40 -3.16 7.23
N GLY A 151 2.18 -4.46 7.48
CA GLY A 151 1.57 -4.92 8.71
C GLY A 151 0.06 -4.67 8.76
N TRP A 152 -0.51 -4.60 9.97
CA TRP A 152 -1.94 -4.39 10.16
C TRP A 152 -2.38 -2.98 9.77
N VAL A 153 -3.47 -2.91 9.01
CA VAL A 153 -4.17 -1.66 8.67
C VAL A 153 -5.66 -1.82 8.97
N GLU A 154 -6.29 -0.74 9.40
CA GLU A 154 -7.73 -0.67 9.58
C GLU A 154 -8.34 0.25 8.52
N ALA A 155 -9.37 -0.24 7.84
CA ALA A 155 -10.12 0.53 6.88
C ALA A 155 -11.62 0.19 7.02
N ASP A 156 -12.45 1.21 7.17
CA ASP A 156 -13.91 1.09 7.32
C ASP A 156 -14.31 0.09 8.42
N GLY A 157 -13.60 0.10 9.57
CA GLY A 157 -13.85 -0.77 10.71
C GLY A 157 -13.47 -2.25 10.48
N THR A 158 -12.69 -2.53 9.46
CA THR A 158 -12.19 -3.87 9.14
C THR A 158 -10.67 -3.88 9.11
N SER A 159 -10.07 -4.89 9.75
CA SER A 159 -8.61 -5.06 9.76
C SER A 159 -8.15 -5.92 8.59
N TYR A 160 -7.04 -5.51 7.99
CA TYR A 160 -6.32 -6.16 6.89
C TYR A 160 -4.84 -6.28 7.25
N TYR A 161 -4.12 -7.18 6.60
CA TYR A 161 -2.68 -7.30 6.77
C TYR A 161 -1.95 -7.08 5.45
N MET A 162 -0.99 -6.15 5.48
CA MET A 162 -0.13 -5.83 4.34
C MET A 162 1.22 -6.52 4.53
N ASN A 163 1.64 -7.32 3.55
CA ASN A 163 2.94 -7.97 3.54
C ASN A 163 4.08 -6.95 3.52
N ASP A 164 5.31 -7.39 3.71
CA ASP A 164 6.51 -6.53 3.66
C ASP A 164 6.70 -5.85 2.30
N ASP A 165 6.19 -6.45 1.21
CA ASP A 165 6.17 -5.84 -0.12
C ASP A 165 5.01 -4.86 -0.32
N GLY A 166 4.21 -4.61 0.72
CA GLY A 166 3.05 -3.74 0.73
C GLY A 166 1.78 -4.37 0.15
N SER A 167 1.84 -5.56 -0.42
CA SER A 167 0.66 -6.23 -0.96
C SER A 167 -0.25 -6.75 0.14
N MET A 168 -1.58 -6.63 -0.04
CA MET A 168 -2.57 -7.17 0.89
C MET A 168 -2.51 -8.70 0.92
N ALA A 169 -2.37 -9.26 2.12
CA ALA A 169 -2.50 -10.68 2.36
C ALA A 169 -3.98 -11.11 2.29
N SER A 170 -4.25 -12.29 1.77
CA SER A 170 -5.61 -12.87 1.71
C SER A 170 -5.56 -14.39 1.66
N ASN A 171 -6.64 -15.02 2.15
CA ASN A 171 -6.80 -16.47 2.19
C ASN A 171 -5.59 -17.19 2.84
N CYS A 172 -5.08 -16.64 3.93
CA CYS A 172 -3.89 -17.14 4.60
C CYS A 172 -3.91 -16.92 6.12
N TRP A 173 -3.09 -17.69 6.80
CA TRP A 173 -2.84 -17.55 8.22
C TRP A 173 -1.74 -16.52 8.49
N ILE A 174 -1.93 -15.69 9.51
CA ILE A 174 -0.94 -14.76 10.03
C ILE A 174 -0.67 -15.11 11.49
N GLN A 175 0.60 -15.19 11.87
CA GLN A 175 1.00 -15.29 13.26
C GLN A 175 1.69 -14.01 13.68
N GLN A 176 1.19 -13.39 14.74
CA GLN A 176 1.80 -12.21 15.32
C GLN A 176 1.62 -12.20 16.83
N ASP A 177 2.68 -11.87 17.56
CA ASP A 177 2.72 -11.78 19.02
C ASP A 177 2.16 -13.02 19.74
N GLY A 178 2.43 -14.22 19.18
CA GLY A 178 1.97 -15.51 19.68
C GLY A 178 0.51 -15.86 19.34
N ASN A 179 -0.24 -14.98 18.70
CA ASN A 179 -1.62 -15.19 18.29
C ASN A 179 -1.70 -15.59 16.81
N TRP A 180 -2.71 -16.39 16.49
CA TRP A 180 -3.06 -16.75 15.12
C TRP A 180 -4.29 -16.01 14.63
N TYR A 181 -4.25 -15.56 13.38
CA TYR A 181 -5.30 -14.85 12.66
C TYR A 181 -5.49 -15.51 11.29
N TYR A 182 -6.68 -15.43 10.75
CA TYR A 182 -6.94 -15.86 9.39
C TYR A 182 -7.55 -14.73 8.56
N LEU A 183 -6.95 -14.45 7.42
CA LEU A 183 -7.47 -13.49 6.46
C LEU A 183 -8.30 -14.23 5.42
N ASN A 184 -9.53 -13.80 5.23
CA ASN A 184 -10.44 -14.40 4.25
C ASN A 184 -10.04 -14.04 2.79
N THR A 185 -10.79 -14.51 1.82
CA THR A 185 -10.52 -14.27 0.40
C THR A 185 -10.56 -12.79 -0.02
N SER A 186 -11.25 -11.93 0.74
CA SER A 186 -11.26 -10.48 0.51
C SER A 186 -10.10 -9.76 1.21
N GLY A 187 -9.25 -10.48 1.94
CA GLY A 187 -8.16 -9.92 2.76
C GLY A 187 -8.60 -9.45 4.15
N ALA A 188 -9.91 -9.46 4.44
CA ALA A 188 -10.42 -9.06 5.74
C ALA A 188 -10.11 -10.10 6.83
N ILE A 189 -9.83 -9.64 8.05
CA ILE A 189 -9.66 -10.51 9.22
C ILE A 189 -10.92 -11.33 9.46
N SER A 190 -10.76 -12.59 9.80
CA SER A 190 -11.87 -13.50 10.13
C SER A 190 -12.27 -13.34 11.59
N THR A 191 -13.59 -13.36 11.85
CA THR A 191 -14.19 -13.36 13.18
C THR A 191 -15.31 -14.38 13.25
N GLY A 192 -15.63 -14.87 14.46
CA GLY A 192 -16.62 -15.93 14.67
C GLY A 192 -16.19 -17.27 14.04
N TRP A 193 -17.16 -18.14 13.79
CA TRP A 193 -16.91 -19.45 13.20
C TRP A 193 -16.49 -19.36 11.75
N ARG A 194 -15.45 -20.12 11.39
CA ARG A 194 -14.94 -20.24 10.00
C ARG A 194 -14.54 -21.68 9.71
N SER A 195 -15.00 -22.18 8.58
CA SER A 195 -14.50 -23.44 8.01
C SER A 195 -13.33 -23.13 7.08
N ILE A 196 -12.17 -23.71 7.37
CA ILE A 196 -10.93 -23.56 6.61
C ILE A 196 -10.39 -24.95 6.36
N ASN A 197 -10.32 -25.38 5.09
CA ASN A 197 -9.89 -26.73 4.69
C ASN A 197 -10.68 -27.82 5.45
N ASP A 198 -12.01 -27.70 5.46
CA ASP A 198 -12.96 -28.63 6.11
C ASP A 198 -12.82 -28.78 7.63
N LYS A 199 -12.10 -27.88 8.28
CA LYS A 199 -11.98 -27.80 9.74
C LYS A 199 -12.61 -26.51 10.25
N TRP A 200 -13.31 -26.61 11.37
CA TRP A 200 -13.93 -25.45 12.00
C TRP A 200 -13.02 -24.82 13.03
N TYR A 201 -12.93 -23.48 12.97
CA TYR A 201 -12.19 -22.61 13.89
C TYR A 201 -13.12 -21.54 14.42
N TYR A 202 -12.79 -21.01 15.58
CA TYR A 202 -13.48 -19.85 16.13
C TYR A 202 -12.49 -18.71 16.37
N PHE A 203 -12.84 -17.52 15.89
CA PHE A 203 -12.08 -16.31 16.07
C PHE A 203 -12.85 -15.32 16.90
N ARG A 204 -12.20 -14.67 17.87
CA ARG A 204 -12.80 -13.58 18.64
C ARG A 204 -13.12 -12.37 17.73
N GLU A 205 -13.78 -11.34 18.31
CA GLU A 205 -14.08 -10.08 17.60
C GLU A 205 -12.82 -9.34 17.12
N ASP A 206 -11.69 -9.48 17.84
CA ASP A 206 -10.38 -8.93 17.46
C ASP A 206 -9.61 -9.82 16.47
N GLY A 207 -10.23 -10.91 16.00
CA GLY A 207 -9.67 -11.83 15.02
C GLY A 207 -8.71 -12.88 15.58
N VAL A 208 -8.47 -12.93 16.89
CA VAL A 208 -7.59 -13.94 17.48
C VAL A 208 -8.27 -15.30 17.46
N MET A 209 -7.58 -16.32 16.90
CA MET A 209 -8.02 -17.71 16.93
C MET A 209 -8.10 -18.23 18.36
N MET A 210 -9.20 -18.87 18.70
CA MET A 210 -9.42 -19.47 20.01
C MET A 210 -8.94 -20.92 20.06
N ILE A 211 -8.56 -21.34 21.25
CA ILE A 211 -8.27 -22.74 21.62
C ILE A 211 -8.98 -23.06 22.93
N GLY A 212 -9.16 -24.35 23.24
CA GLY A 212 -9.83 -24.80 24.47
C GLY A 212 -11.33 -24.55 24.45
N TRP A 213 -11.91 -24.43 25.64
CA TRP A 213 -13.36 -24.33 25.80
C TRP A 213 -13.87 -22.90 25.54
N ILE A 214 -14.89 -22.82 24.69
CA ILE A 214 -15.57 -21.56 24.36
C ILE A 214 -17.08 -21.71 24.52
N THR A 215 -17.77 -20.58 24.68
CA THR A 215 -19.24 -20.52 24.66
C THR A 215 -19.66 -19.53 23.58
N ASP A 216 -20.50 -19.98 22.67
CA ASP A 216 -21.06 -19.15 21.62
C ASP A 216 -22.57 -19.39 21.51
N ASN A 217 -23.39 -18.33 21.52
CA ASN A 217 -24.85 -18.39 21.46
C ASN A 217 -25.47 -19.39 22.47
N GLY A 218 -24.91 -19.46 23.68
CA GLY A 218 -25.38 -20.35 24.75
C GLY A 218 -25.01 -21.82 24.61
N LYS A 219 -24.24 -22.20 23.58
CA LYS A 219 -23.68 -23.52 23.38
C LYS A 219 -22.20 -23.53 23.72
N THR A 220 -21.72 -24.65 24.24
CA THR A 220 -20.32 -24.82 24.64
C THR A 220 -19.63 -25.76 23.65
N TYR A 221 -18.44 -25.40 23.22
CA TYR A 221 -17.58 -26.10 22.28
C TYR A 221 -16.17 -26.23 22.86
N CYS A 222 -15.39 -27.18 22.37
CA CYS A 222 -13.98 -27.31 22.67
C CYS A 222 -13.15 -27.27 21.37
N LEU A 223 -12.08 -26.49 21.40
CA LEU A 223 -11.12 -26.39 20.30
C LEU A 223 -9.80 -27.00 20.76
N ASP A 224 -9.14 -27.76 19.93
CA ASP A 224 -7.85 -28.36 20.27
C ASP A 224 -6.70 -27.31 20.31
N GLY A 225 -5.47 -27.78 20.53
CA GLY A 225 -4.28 -26.89 20.59
C GLY A 225 -3.94 -26.25 19.26
N ASP A 226 -4.45 -26.77 18.15
CA ASP A 226 -4.30 -26.22 16.80
C ASP A 226 -5.50 -25.34 16.41
N GLY A 227 -6.49 -25.18 17.31
CA GLY A 227 -7.70 -24.39 17.11
C GLY A 227 -8.83 -25.10 16.39
N TYR A 228 -8.74 -26.42 16.13
CA TYR A 228 -9.81 -27.19 15.48
C TYR A 228 -10.94 -27.48 16.45
N MET A 229 -12.17 -27.31 15.99
CA MET A 229 -13.34 -27.74 16.78
C MET A 229 -13.32 -29.27 16.94
N ILE A 230 -13.33 -29.72 18.19
CA ILE A 230 -13.39 -31.14 18.57
C ILE A 230 -14.82 -31.62 18.41
N THR A 231 -14.99 -32.81 17.80
CA THR A 231 -16.28 -33.46 17.59
C THR A 231 -16.18 -34.95 17.90
N ASN A 232 -17.31 -35.58 18.25
CA ASN A 232 -17.42 -37.02 18.54
C ASN A 232 -16.34 -37.51 19.52
N SER A 233 -16.02 -36.73 20.58
CA SER A 233 -14.95 -37.01 21.52
C SER A 233 -15.36 -36.73 22.95
N TRP A 234 -14.72 -37.47 23.87
CA TRP A 234 -14.76 -37.19 25.29
C TRP A 234 -13.74 -36.14 25.67
N GLU A 235 -14.16 -35.11 26.40
CA GLU A 235 -13.28 -34.00 26.82
C GLU A 235 -13.47 -33.69 28.31
N GLU A 236 -12.40 -33.31 28.97
CA GLU A 236 -12.44 -32.91 30.38
C GLU A 236 -12.43 -31.38 30.53
N LYS A 237 -13.25 -30.91 31.46
CA LYS A 237 -13.25 -29.52 31.91
C LYS A 237 -13.53 -29.47 33.41
N ASP A 238 -12.67 -28.79 34.14
CA ASP A 238 -12.81 -28.57 35.60
C ASP A 238 -13.02 -29.89 36.38
N GLY A 239 -12.34 -30.98 36.00
CA GLY A 239 -12.45 -32.31 36.60
C GLY A 239 -13.76 -33.07 36.32
N LYS A 240 -14.52 -32.61 35.31
CA LYS A 240 -15.74 -33.24 34.82
C LYS A 240 -15.56 -33.66 33.36
N THR A 241 -16.17 -34.81 33.01
CA THR A 241 -16.10 -35.39 31.68
C THR A 241 -17.36 -35.06 30.89
N TYR A 242 -17.21 -34.66 29.62
CA TYR A 242 -18.26 -34.30 28.71
C TYR A 242 -18.06 -35.03 27.37
N TYR A 243 -19.15 -35.26 26.64
CA TYR A 243 -19.06 -35.75 25.26
C TYR A 243 -19.50 -34.68 24.27
N LEU A 244 -18.61 -34.38 23.31
CA LEU A 244 -18.92 -33.48 22.22
C LEU A 244 -19.52 -34.26 21.05
N GLY A 245 -20.68 -33.84 20.56
CA GLY A 245 -21.36 -34.46 19.45
C GLY A 245 -20.73 -34.14 18.08
N GLU A 246 -21.39 -34.57 17.02
CA GLU A 246 -20.98 -34.34 15.63
C GLU A 246 -20.93 -32.83 15.30
N ASP A 247 -21.82 -32.04 15.90
CA ASP A 247 -21.88 -30.58 15.73
C ASP A 247 -20.91 -29.81 16.68
N GLY A 248 -20.07 -30.55 17.44
CA GLY A 248 -19.10 -29.99 18.41
C GLY A 248 -19.74 -29.52 19.73
N THR A 249 -21.05 -29.62 19.91
CA THR A 249 -21.70 -29.20 21.15
C THR A 249 -21.70 -30.29 22.22
N ILE A 250 -21.72 -29.87 23.49
CA ILE A 250 -21.91 -30.81 24.59
C ILE A 250 -23.23 -31.54 24.45
N MET A 251 -23.21 -32.89 24.49
CA MET A 251 -24.38 -33.71 24.52
C MET A 251 -24.96 -33.87 25.93
N THR A 252 -26.24 -34.23 26.02
CA THR A 252 -26.96 -34.47 27.27
C THR A 252 -27.84 -35.70 27.15
N GLY A 253 -28.23 -36.29 28.28
CA GLY A 253 -29.12 -37.49 28.33
C GLY A 253 -28.40 -38.76 27.91
N LYS A 254 -29.16 -39.70 27.28
CA LYS A 254 -28.61 -41.00 26.88
C LYS A 254 -27.91 -40.90 25.53
N ILE A 255 -26.66 -41.34 25.47
CA ILE A 255 -25.86 -41.41 24.25
C ILE A 255 -25.30 -42.83 24.02
N THR A 256 -24.95 -43.17 22.80
CA THR A 256 -24.26 -44.40 22.46
C THR A 256 -22.97 -44.08 21.73
N VAL A 257 -21.84 -44.50 22.30
CA VAL A 257 -20.49 -44.27 21.76
C VAL A 257 -19.82 -45.64 21.68
N ASN A 258 -19.33 -46.02 20.51
CA ASN A 258 -18.68 -47.33 20.25
C ASN A 258 -19.47 -48.53 20.76
N ASN A 259 -20.80 -48.55 20.53
CA ASN A 259 -21.75 -49.57 20.98
C ASN A 259 -21.90 -49.65 22.52
N GLN A 260 -21.39 -48.68 23.30
CA GLN A 260 -21.58 -48.58 24.73
C GLN A 260 -22.56 -47.44 25.04
N THR A 261 -23.43 -47.64 26.01
CA THR A 261 -24.42 -46.64 26.43
C THR A 261 -23.85 -45.84 27.62
N TYR A 262 -23.97 -44.52 27.53
CA TYR A 262 -23.62 -43.60 28.60
C TYR A 262 -24.79 -42.66 28.90
N PHE A 263 -24.79 -42.11 30.09
CA PHE A 263 -25.79 -41.15 30.52
C PHE A 263 -25.11 -39.85 30.98
N LEU A 264 -25.60 -38.76 30.47
CA LEU A 264 -25.11 -37.42 30.69
C LEU A 264 -26.18 -36.60 31.42
N ASN A 265 -25.80 -35.87 32.47
CA ASN A 265 -26.67 -34.95 33.14
C ASN A 265 -27.21 -33.83 32.24
N SER A 266 -28.15 -33.02 32.73
CA SER A 266 -28.68 -31.87 31.99
C SER A 266 -27.63 -30.80 31.74
N ASP A 267 -26.53 -30.75 32.50
CA ASP A 267 -25.38 -29.89 32.29
C ASP A 267 -24.31 -30.51 31.34
N GLY A 268 -24.58 -31.75 30.83
CA GLY A 268 -23.69 -32.50 29.96
C GLY A 268 -22.61 -33.33 30.65
N THR A 269 -22.54 -33.33 31.97
CA THR A 269 -21.54 -34.12 32.72
C THR A 269 -21.84 -35.57 32.69
N LEU A 270 -20.82 -36.42 32.50
CA LEU A 270 -20.92 -37.88 32.56
C LEU A 270 -21.35 -38.31 33.96
N VAL A 271 -22.37 -39.17 34.05
CA VAL A 271 -22.79 -39.82 35.31
C VAL A 271 -21.89 -41.02 35.55
N THR A 272 -21.25 -41.06 36.71
CA THR A 272 -20.37 -42.18 37.12
C THR A 272 -20.62 -42.50 38.60
N SER A 273 -20.49 -43.78 38.96
CA SER A 273 -20.61 -44.29 40.33
C SER A 273 -21.91 -43.86 41.03
N ASP A 274 -23.00 -43.75 40.28
CA ASP A 274 -24.29 -43.28 40.82
C ASP A 274 -25.49 -43.90 40.04
N TRP A 275 -26.69 -43.73 40.64
CA TRP A 275 -27.94 -44.11 40.06
C TRP A 275 -28.49 -42.99 39.15
N TYR A 276 -28.87 -43.38 37.90
CA TYR A 276 -29.47 -42.46 36.96
C TYR A 276 -30.85 -42.98 36.48
N LYS A 277 -31.87 -42.14 36.58
CA LYS A 277 -33.20 -42.46 36.09
C LYS A 277 -33.41 -41.98 34.65
N TYR A 278 -33.65 -42.92 33.75
CA TYR A 278 -33.94 -42.62 32.34
C TYR A 278 -35.15 -43.47 31.84
N ASP A 279 -36.10 -42.83 31.21
CA ASP A 279 -37.30 -43.47 30.62
C ASP A 279 -37.96 -44.47 31.61
N ASN A 280 -38.31 -44.01 32.83
CA ASN A 280 -38.89 -44.78 33.93
C ASN A 280 -38.07 -45.97 34.49
N SER A 281 -36.85 -46.19 34.01
CA SER A 281 -35.93 -47.23 34.47
C SER A 281 -34.76 -46.59 35.25
N TRP A 282 -34.25 -47.34 36.27
CA TRP A 282 -33.07 -46.95 37.01
C TRP A 282 -31.86 -47.74 36.54
N TYR A 283 -30.75 -47.05 36.32
CA TYR A 283 -29.45 -47.59 35.91
C TYR A 283 -28.42 -47.22 36.97
N TYR A 284 -27.63 -48.19 37.42
CA TYR A 284 -26.43 -47.88 38.25
C TYR A 284 -25.24 -47.83 37.30
N LEU A 285 -24.52 -46.70 37.28
CA LEU A 285 -23.37 -46.48 36.44
C LEU A 285 -22.12 -46.78 37.25
N ASP A 286 -21.17 -47.49 36.68
CA ASP A 286 -19.85 -47.74 37.27
C ASP A 286 -18.94 -46.48 37.24
N GLU A 287 -17.69 -46.63 37.65
CA GLU A 287 -16.69 -45.55 37.64
C GLU A 287 -16.37 -45.01 36.24
N ASN A 288 -16.67 -45.82 35.20
CA ASN A 288 -16.46 -45.45 33.78
C ASN A 288 -17.75 -44.92 33.14
N GLY A 289 -18.86 -44.82 33.87
CA GLY A 289 -20.15 -44.37 33.38
C GLY A 289 -20.94 -45.45 32.62
N LEU A 290 -20.59 -46.72 32.73
CA LEU A 290 -21.28 -47.83 32.09
C LEU A 290 -22.33 -48.44 33.00
N PRO A 291 -23.53 -48.80 32.45
CA PRO A 291 -24.61 -49.44 33.23
C PRO A 291 -24.35 -50.91 33.51
#